data_2ee03efe46df75daafe4c7a028212d49
#
_entry.id   2ee03efe46df75daafe4c7a028212d49
#
_cell.length_a   1.000
_cell.length_b   1.000
_cell.length_c   1.000
_cell.angle_alpha   90.00
_cell.angle_beta   90.00
_cell.angle_gamma   90.00
#
_symmetry.space_group_name_H-M   'P 1'
#
loop_
_entity.id
_entity.type
_entity.pdbx_description
1 polymer ?
#
loop_
_entity_poly.entity_id
_entity_poly.type
_entity_poly.pdbx_seq_one_letter_code
_entity_poly.pdbx_strand_id
1 'polypeptide(L)' 'NALYYINPVINARRFYSIRVERDLFGESIIVRSWGRIGTNGSTRIERYVDIGSALACAAKIYKRKIAKGYTETLC' A
#
# COMPACT_ATOMS: atom_id res chain seq x y z
N ASN A 1 -6.84 -0.84 1.33
CA ASN A 1 -6.41 -0.12 2.54
C ASN A 1 -5.42 0.97 2.18
N ALA A 2 -5.71 2.17 2.63
CA ALA A 2 -4.81 3.30 2.44
C ALA A 2 -4.18 3.70 3.77
N LEU A 3 -2.91 4.03 3.72
CA LEU A 3 -2.14 4.53 4.84
C LEU A 3 -1.60 5.91 4.51
N TYR A 4 -1.40 6.72 5.53
CA TYR A 4 -0.98 8.11 5.35
C TYR A 4 0.17 8.45 6.27
N TYR A 5 1.10 9.25 5.78
CA TYR A 5 2.20 9.77 6.57
C TYR A 5 2.27 11.28 6.40
N ILE A 6 2.03 12.00 7.48
CA ILE A 6 2.06 13.46 7.47
C ILE A 6 3.06 13.93 8.51
N ASN A 7 4.06 14.66 8.05
CA ASN A 7 5.07 15.27 8.92
C ASN A 7 5.33 16.70 8.46
N PRO A 8 4.71 17.70 9.11
CA PRO A 8 4.86 19.10 8.70
C PRO A 8 6.29 19.63 8.77
N VAL A 9 7.11 19.10 9.69
CA VAL A 9 8.49 19.54 9.86
C VAL A 9 9.30 19.38 8.58
N ILE A 10 9.10 18.26 7.87
CA ILE A 10 9.81 17.97 6.62
C ILE A 10 8.89 18.10 5.40
N ASN A 11 7.71 18.71 5.57
CA ASN A 11 6.73 18.87 4.50
C ASN A 11 6.37 17.54 3.83
N ALA A 12 6.28 16.46 4.61
CA ALA A 12 5.90 15.16 4.10
C ALA A 12 4.38 14.99 4.18
N ARG A 13 3.77 14.68 3.05
CA ARG A 13 2.33 14.35 2.94
C ARG A 13 2.21 13.20 1.96
N ARG A 14 2.30 11.97 2.49
CA ARG A 14 2.40 10.76 1.66
C ARG A 14 1.22 9.83 1.89
N PHE A 15 0.84 9.12 0.83
CA PHE A 15 -0.10 8.01 0.95
C PHE A 15 0.57 6.71 0.49
N TYR A 16 0.04 5.59 0.96
CA TYR A 16 0.44 4.27 0.52
C TYR A 16 -0.79 3.37 0.54
N SER A 17 -1.12 2.76 -0.59
CA SER A 17 -2.29 1.90 -0.72
C SER A 17 -1.85 0.49 -1.09
N ILE A 18 -2.43 -0.50 -0.43
CA ILE A 18 -2.16 -1.92 -0.70
C ILE A 18 -3.50 -2.60 -0.90
N ARG A 19 -3.66 -3.29 -2.03
CA ARG A 19 -4.85 -4.10 -2.29
C ARG A 19 -4.42 -5.48 -2.75
N VAL A 20 -5.10 -6.51 -2.25
CA VAL A 20 -4.95 -7.87 -2.74
C VAL A 20 -6.18 -8.18 -3.57
N GLU A 21 -5.97 -8.53 -4.84
CA GLU A 21 -7.04 -8.74 -5.79
C GLU A 21 -6.74 -9.98 -6.64
N ARG A 22 -7.76 -10.44 -7.37
CA ARG A 22 -7.58 -11.39 -8.47
C ARG A 22 -7.68 -10.60 -9.76
N ASP A 23 -6.80 -10.91 -10.71
CA ASP A 23 -6.87 -10.28 -12.02
C ASP A 23 -7.92 -10.96 -12.89
N LEU A 24 -8.02 -10.54 -14.15
CA LEU A 24 -9.01 -11.09 -15.08
C LEU A 24 -8.83 -12.58 -15.36
N PHE A 25 -7.65 -13.12 -15.11
CA PHE A 25 -7.32 -14.54 -15.30
C PHE A 25 -7.41 -15.34 -14.01
N GLY A 26 -7.85 -14.73 -12.92
CA GLY A 26 -7.96 -15.37 -11.61
C GLY A 26 -6.65 -15.49 -10.85
N GLU A 27 -5.59 -14.85 -11.30
CA GLU A 27 -4.30 -14.85 -10.60
C GLU A 27 -4.35 -13.89 -9.41
N SER A 28 -3.65 -14.24 -8.33
CA SER A 28 -3.55 -13.41 -7.15
C SER A 28 -2.52 -12.31 -7.36
N ILE A 29 -2.90 -11.07 -7.14
CA ILE A 29 -2.02 -9.93 -7.31
C ILE A 29 -2.09 -9.00 -6.10
N ILE A 30 -0.99 -8.28 -5.87
CA ILE A 30 -0.97 -7.12 -4.98
C ILE A 30 -0.86 -5.88 -5.84
N VAL A 31 -1.76 -4.92 -5.63
CA VAL A 31 -1.69 -3.61 -6.26
C VAL A 31 -1.25 -2.60 -5.21
N ARG A 32 -0.06 -2.05 -5.39
CA ARG A 32 0.50 -1.04 -4.50
C ARG A 32 0.52 0.31 -5.20
N SER A 33 0.05 1.34 -4.51
CA SER A 33 0.11 2.71 -5.01
C SER A 33 0.65 3.61 -3.91
N TRP A 34 1.49 4.56 -4.26
CA TRP A 34 2.09 5.47 -3.29
C TRP A 34 2.42 6.80 -3.96
N GLY A 35 2.59 7.82 -3.14
CA GLY A 35 2.94 9.13 -3.64
C GLY A 35 2.58 10.24 -2.66
N ARG A 36 2.56 11.47 -3.17
CA ARG A 36 2.13 12.61 -2.39
C ARG A 36 0.61 12.67 -2.38
N ILE A 37 0.04 12.98 -1.21
CA ILE A 37 -1.41 13.16 -1.05
C ILE A 37 -1.88 14.24 -2.03
N GLY A 38 -2.93 13.94 -2.78
CA GLY A 38 -3.48 14.83 -3.80
C GLY A 38 -2.96 14.56 -5.21
N THR A 39 -2.05 13.59 -5.39
CA THR A 39 -1.58 13.15 -6.71
C THR A 39 -1.99 11.71 -6.97
N ASN A 40 -1.87 11.27 -8.22
CA ASN A 40 -2.11 9.87 -8.57
C ASN A 40 -0.99 8.95 -8.07
N GLY A 41 0.21 9.49 -7.90
CA GLY A 41 1.35 8.71 -7.45
C GLY A 41 1.81 7.66 -8.45
N SER A 42 2.51 6.66 -7.94
CA SER A 42 3.00 5.51 -8.70
C SER A 42 2.22 4.27 -8.31
N THR A 43 2.13 3.32 -9.25
CA THR A 43 1.43 2.05 -9.02
C THR A 43 2.32 0.90 -9.46
N ARG A 44 2.35 -0.16 -8.66
CA ARG A 44 3.07 -1.39 -8.98
C ARG A 44 2.14 -2.59 -8.75
N ILE A 45 2.15 -3.52 -9.69
CA ILE A 45 1.38 -4.76 -9.61
C ILE A 45 2.35 -5.93 -9.52
N GLU A 46 2.15 -6.78 -8.51
CA GLU A 46 2.98 -7.96 -8.30
C GLU A 46 2.10 -9.20 -8.29
N ARG A 47 2.53 -10.26 -8.98
CA ARG A 47 1.79 -11.52 -9.07
C ARG A 47 2.32 -12.52 -8.06
N TYR A 48 1.41 -13.32 -7.51
CA TYR A 48 1.73 -14.34 -6.52
C TYR A 48 1.12 -15.67 -6.91
N VAL A 49 1.76 -16.73 -6.45
CA VAL A 49 1.36 -18.12 -6.72
C VAL A 49 -0.05 -18.44 -6.23
N ASP A 50 -0.42 -17.89 -5.06
CA ASP A 50 -1.73 -18.10 -4.47
C ASP A 50 -2.13 -16.90 -3.62
N ILE A 51 -3.42 -16.88 -3.22
CA ILE A 51 -3.96 -15.77 -2.43
C ILE A 51 -3.33 -15.70 -1.05
N GLY A 52 -2.99 -16.83 -0.45
CA GLY A 52 -2.37 -16.88 0.87
C GLY A 52 -1.00 -16.20 0.87
N SER A 53 -0.19 -16.46 -0.14
CA SER A 53 1.12 -15.80 -0.30
C SER A 53 0.97 -14.29 -0.51
N ALA A 54 -0.01 -13.87 -1.30
CA ALA A 54 -0.29 -12.45 -1.52
C ALA A 54 -0.71 -11.76 -0.23
N LEU A 55 -1.62 -12.38 0.53
CA LEU A 55 -2.09 -11.83 1.80
C LEU A 55 -0.97 -11.72 2.83
N ALA A 56 -0.11 -12.74 2.91
CA ALA A 56 1.03 -12.73 3.83
C ALA A 56 2.02 -11.60 3.49
N CYS A 57 2.30 -11.42 2.22
CA CYS A 57 3.18 -10.34 1.77
C CYS A 57 2.57 -8.96 2.04
N ALA A 58 1.29 -8.79 1.75
CA ALA A 58 0.58 -7.54 2.03
C ALA A 58 0.62 -7.20 3.51
N ALA A 59 0.45 -8.18 4.38
CA ALA A 59 0.51 -7.98 5.83
C ALA A 59 1.90 -7.50 6.28
N LYS A 60 2.97 -8.04 5.70
CA LYS A 60 4.33 -7.60 5.99
C LYS A 60 4.57 -6.15 5.56
N ILE A 61 4.09 -5.79 4.38
CA ILE A 61 4.22 -4.42 3.87
C ILE A 61 3.46 -3.45 4.79
N TYR A 62 2.25 -3.81 5.16
CA TYR A 62 1.42 -3.02 6.06
C TYR A 62 2.14 -2.77 7.39
N LYS A 63 2.66 -3.82 8.01
CA LYS A 63 3.38 -3.70 9.28
C LYS A 63 4.60 -2.80 9.18
N ARG A 64 5.35 -2.88 8.08
CA ARG A 64 6.51 -2.00 7.85
C ARG A 64 6.10 -0.54 7.79
N LYS A 65 5.00 -0.24 7.10
CA LYS A 65 4.52 1.14 6.97
C LYS A 65 4.04 1.68 8.31
N ILE A 66 3.31 0.89 9.08
CA ILE A 66 2.89 1.29 10.42
C ILE A 66 4.12 1.55 11.31
N ALA A 67 5.13 0.70 11.26
CA ALA A 67 6.37 0.89 12.01
C ALA A 67 7.11 2.17 11.62
N LYS A 68 6.96 2.63 10.37
CA LYS A 68 7.57 3.87 9.90
C LYS A 68 6.75 5.12 10.22
N GLY A 69 5.60 4.97 10.84
CA GLY A 69 4.77 6.10 11.26
C GLY A 69 3.56 6.38 10.38
N TYR A 70 3.28 5.51 9.39
CA TYR A 70 2.05 5.63 8.62
C TYR A 70 0.84 5.29 9.48
N THR A 71 -0.28 5.95 9.23
CA THR A 71 -1.53 5.74 9.97
C THR A 71 -2.68 5.48 9.00
N GLU A 72 -3.76 4.89 9.53
CA GLU A 72 -4.93 4.56 8.73
C GLU A 72 -5.84 5.77 8.49
N THR A 73 -5.60 6.87 9.18
CA THR A 73 -6.42 8.08 9.06
C THR A 73 -5.57 9.28 8.71
N LEU A 74 -6.21 10.29 8.14
CA LEU A 74 -5.57 11.56 7.79
C LEU A 74 -5.47 12.55 8.95
N CYS A 75 -6.10 12.25 10.06
CA CYS A 75 -6.11 13.16 11.20
C CYS A 75 -4.82 13.14 11.98
#